data_aeb3a2a396b34e9710eebbb7a4ef5358
#
_entry.id   aeb3a2a396b34e9710eebbb7a4ef5358
#
_cell.length_a   1.000
_cell.length_b   1.000
_cell.length_c   1.000
_cell.angle_alpha   90.00
_cell.angle_beta   90.00
_cell.angle_gamma   90.00
#
_symmetry.space_group_name_H-M   'P 1'
#
loop_
_entity.id
_entity.type
_entity.pdbx_description
1 polymer ?
#
loop_
_entity_poly.entity_id
_entity_poly.type
_entity_poly.pdbx_seq_one_letter_code
_entity_poly.pdbx_strand_id
1 'polypeptide(L)'
;MCIRDRVFINSESSLVGWHFQKNENYKTILLFHGNAGKLDNRIYKLNEFSKMNVNYLIFAYRGFSGNDGKPSEIGLYEDALAAKKWLNSKKIEDKNIILYGESLGTAIALNLAQDYSFSGVILESPFTSMETLAKSYYPYLPVKYLLKDKYNSISKLNKNTSPILVMHGMKDKIVPFKMGKEIYDKFKGKKSSFFVENDDHMMDFNENLINSIELFITELN
;
A
#
# COMPACT_ATOMS: atom_id res chain seq x y z
N MET A 1 -14.06 12.14 18.82
CA MET A 1 -14.68 11.65 17.57
C MET A 1 -13.97 12.35 16.43
N CYS A 2 -13.00 11.69 15.81
CA CYS A 2 -12.25 12.31 14.72
C CYS A 2 -13.14 12.33 13.46
N ILE A 3 -13.39 13.53 12.96
CA ILE A 3 -14.16 13.74 11.73
C ILE A 3 -13.29 13.24 10.58
N ARG A 4 -13.68 12.10 10.01
CA ARG A 4 -13.13 11.62 8.74
C ARG A 4 -13.98 12.23 7.65
N ASP A 5 -13.39 13.13 6.87
CA ASP A 5 -14.10 13.70 5.75
C ASP A 5 -14.21 12.66 4.65
N ARG A 6 -15.45 12.37 4.23
CA ARG A 6 -15.70 11.64 3.00
C ARG A 6 -15.31 12.55 1.84
N VAL A 7 -14.39 12.06 1.02
CA VAL A 7 -13.88 12.81 -0.14
C VAL A 7 -14.15 12.07 -1.43
N PHE A 8 -14.22 12.84 -2.53
CA PHE A 8 -14.32 12.31 -3.87
C PHE A 8 -13.05 12.68 -4.64
N ILE A 9 -12.41 11.68 -5.18
CA ILE A 9 -11.19 11.82 -5.96
C ILE A 9 -11.57 11.66 -7.42
N ASN A 10 -11.36 12.72 -8.21
CA ASN A 10 -11.64 12.67 -9.63
C ASN A 10 -10.55 11.87 -10.36
N SER A 11 -10.93 10.71 -10.86
CA SER A 11 -10.23 9.93 -11.87
C SER A 11 -11.18 9.76 -13.06
N GLU A 12 -10.98 8.78 -13.94
CA GLU A 12 -12.01 8.41 -14.94
C GLU A 12 -13.34 8.00 -14.26
N SER A 13 -13.26 7.53 -13.01
CA SER A 13 -14.38 7.26 -12.10
C SER A 13 -14.25 8.15 -10.88
N SER A 14 -15.37 8.61 -10.30
CA SER A 14 -15.36 9.31 -9.02
C SER A 14 -15.10 8.33 -7.90
N LEU A 15 -13.88 8.36 -7.34
CA LEU A 15 -13.46 7.43 -6.29
C LEU A 15 -13.82 7.97 -4.91
N VAL A 16 -14.48 7.16 -4.11
CA VAL A 16 -14.80 7.51 -2.71
C VAL A 16 -13.59 7.23 -1.83
N GLY A 17 -13.25 8.18 -0.98
CA GLY A 17 -12.19 8.06 0.01
C GLY A 17 -12.55 8.67 1.36
N TRP A 18 -11.70 8.44 2.33
CA TRP A 18 -11.74 9.06 3.66
C TRP A 18 -10.42 9.74 3.95
N HIS A 19 -10.48 11.04 4.17
CA HIS A 19 -9.33 11.86 4.53
C HIS A 19 -9.42 12.28 6.00
N PHE A 20 -8.31 12.20 6.69
CA PHE A 20 -8.16 12.67 8.06
C PHE A 20 -6.91 13.53 8.16
N GLN A 21 -7.08 14.77 8.55
CA GLN A 21 -5.99 15.71 8.80
C GLN A 21 -5.98 16.11 10.26
N LYS A 22 -5.01 15.60 11.01
CA LYS A 22 -4.81 15.89 12.43
C LYS A 22 -3.98 17.16 12.63
N ASN A 23 -2.94 17.33 11.80
CA ASN A 23 -2.05 18.48 11.84
C ASN A 23 -1.39 18.66 10.44
N GLU A 24 -1.29 19.89 9.95
CA GLU A 24 -0.71 20.20 8.64
C GLU A 24 0.79 19.86 8.54
N ASN A 25 1.51 19.83 9.68
CA ASN A 25 2.94 19.51 9.76
C ASN A 25 3.21 17.99 9.82
N TYR A 26 2.18 17.16 9.96
CA TYR A 26 2.37 15.72 10.01
C TYR A 26 2.42 15.13 8.59
N LYS A 27 3.22 14.08 8.43
CA LYS A 27 3.22 13.30 7.19
C LYS A 27 1.85 12.64 6.97
N THR A 28 1.51 12.44 5.69
CA THR A 28 0.23 11.86 5.28
C THR A 28 0.44 10.46 4.75
N ILE A 29 -0.19 9.47 5.38
CA ILE A 29 -0.25 8.10 4.86
C ILE A 29 -1.28 8.05 3.73
N LEU A 30 -0.85 7.70 2.51
CA LEU A 30 -1.71 7.34 1.38
C LEU A 30 -1.82 5.82 1.34
N LEU A 31 -2.99 5.29 1.76
CA LEU A 31 -3.22 3.86 1.93
C LEU A 31 -3.88 3.25 0.69
N PHE A 32 -3.23 2.24 0.14
CA PHE A 32 -3.66 1.38 -0.95
C PHE A 32 -4.10 0.03 -0.39
N HIS A 33 -5.41 -0.23 -0.37
CA HIS A 33 -5.97 -1.44 0.22
C HIS A 33 -5.71 -2.70 -0.63
N GLY A 34 -5.84 -3.87 0.00
CA GLY A 34 -5.75 -5.17 -0.67
C GLY A 34 -6.95 -5.49 -1.57
N ASN A 35 -6.89 -6.65 -2.24
CA ASN A 35 -7.91 -7.08 -3.21
C ASN A 35 -9.27 -7.40 -2.61
N ALA A 36 -9.40 -7.60 -1.31
CA ALA A 36 -10.63 -8.04 -0.66
C ALA A 36 -11.24 -6.96 0.25
N GLY A 37 -12.57 -7.02 0.37
CA GLY A 37 -13.33 -6.22 1.32
C GLY A 37 -13.65 -4.80 0.85
N LYS A 38 -14.27 -4.06 1.75
CA LYS A 38 -14.67 -2.66 1.59
C LYS A 38 -13.73 -1.77 2.41
N LEU A 39 -13.81 -0.45 2.22
CA LEU A 39 -13.07 0.52 3.06
C LEU A 39 -13.32 0.31 4.55
N ASP A 40 -14.56 -0.04 4.92
CA ASP A 40 -14.95 -0.29 6.32
C ASP A 40 -14.09 -1.38 6.99
N ASN A 41 -13.60 -2.35 6.24
CA ASN A 41 -12.73 -3.39 6.76
C ASN A 41 -11.35 -2.87 7.23
N ARG A 42 -11.00 -1.62 6.92
CA ARG A 42 -9.73 -0.98 7.32
C ARG A 42 -9.89 0.01 8.47
N ILE A 43 -11.11 0.13 9.04
CA ILE A 43 -11.38 1.07 10.14
C ILE A 43 -10.45 0.81 11.33
N TYR A 44 -10.12 -0.43 11.65
CA TYR A 44 -9.20 -0.76 12.74
C TYR A 44 -7.80 -0.12 12.52
N LYS A 45 -7.23 -0.20 11.31
CA LYS A 45 -5.94 0.45 10.96
C LYS A 45 -6.05 1.97 11.07
N LEU A 46 -7.13 2.54 10.52
CA LEU A 46 -7.35 3.98 10.55
C LEU A 46 -7.52 4.52 11.98
N ASN A 47 -8.10 3.72 12.89
CA ASN A 47 -8.18 4.06 14.30
C ASN A 47 -6.78 4.14 14.93
N GLU A 48 -5.89 3.20 14.63
CA GLU A 48 -4.52 3.25 15.12
C GLU A 48 -3.77 4.44 14.50
N PHE A 49 -3.83 4.66 13.19
CA PHE A 49 -3.23 5.84 12.56
C PHE A 49 -3.73 7.16 13.15
N SER A 50 -5.00 7.24 13.55
CA SER A 50 -5.54 8.46 14.18
C SER A 50 -4.92 8.78 15.56
N LYS A 51 -4.37 7.77 16.24
CA LYS A 51 -3.64 7.95 17.53
C LYS A 51 -2.22 8.43 17.27
N MET A 52 -1.59 8.02 16.17
CA MET A 52 -0.24 8.40 15.78
C MET A 52 -0.15 9.89 15.33
N ASN A 53 1.07 10.37 15.16
CA ASN A 53 1.34 11.72 14.62
C ASN A 53 1.40 11.71 13.09
N VAL A 54 0.30 11.27 12.47
CA VAL A 54 0.12 11.23 11.02
C VAL A 54 -1.27 11.70 10.60
N ASN A 55 -1.35 12.16 9.37
CA ASN A 55 -2.59 12.30 8.62
C ASN A 55 -2.77 11.06 7.75
N TYR A 56 -3.96 10.83 7.17
CA TYR A 56 -4.12 9.75 6.20
C TYR A 56 -5.19 10.04 5.15
N LEU A 57 -5.02 9.43 3.99
CA LEU A 57 -6.02 9.25 2.96
C LEU A 57 -6.10 7.77 2.61
N ILE A 58 -7.28 7.19 2.71
CA ILE A 58 -7.63 5.90 2.11
C ILE A 58 -8.73 6.14 1.07
N PHE A 59 -8.70 5.41 -0.03
CA PHE A 59 -9.75 5.46 -1.04
C PHE A 59 -10.03 4.07 -1.61
N ALA A 60 -11.20 3.87 -2.14
CA ALA A 60 -11.54 2.65 -2.87
C ALA A 60 -11.18 2.82 -4.35
N TYR A 61 -10.60 1.79 -4.95
CA TYR A 61 -10.34 1.78 -6.39
C TYR A 61 -11.64 1.67 -7.20
N ARG A 62 -11.54 1.91 -8.52
CA ARG A 62 -12.61 1.60 -9.47
C ARG A 62 -13.09 0.17 -9.31
N GLY A 63 -14.41 -0.05 -9.31
CA GLY A 63 -15.03 -1.36 -9.10
C GLY A 63 -15.03 -1.89 -7.68
N PHE A 64 -14.48 -1.13 -6.68
CA PHE A 64 -14.51 -1.50 -5.27
C PHE A 64 -15.41 -0.56 -4.47
N SER A 65 -15.97 -1.06 -3.36
CA SER A 65 -16.79 -0.28 -2.39
C SER A 65 -17.89 0.57 -3.02
N GLY A 66 -18.44 0.13 -4.14
CA GLY A 66 -19.53 0.83 -4.85
C GLY A 66 -19.06 1.89 -5.84
N ASN A 67 -17.77 2.05 -6.07
CA ASN A 67 -17.25 2.87 -7.17
C ASN A 67 -17.50 2.18 -8.52
N ASP A 68 -17.82 2.97 -9.54
CA ASP A 68 -17.98 2.48 -10.89
C ASP A 68 -16.67 1.98 -11.51
N GLY A 69 -16.78 1.28 -12.64
CA GLY A 69 -15.64 0.81 -13.43
C GLY A 69 -15.27 -0.64 -13.16
N LYS A 70 -14.22 -1.11 -13.86
CA LYS A 70 -13.68 -2.45 -13.71
C LYS A 70 -12.22 -2.38 -13.28
N PRO A 71 -11.82 -3.13 -12.24
CA PRO A 71 -10.43 -3.19 -11.81
C PRO A 71 -9.54 -3.74 -12.93
N SER A 72 -8.39 -3.11 -13.12
CA SER A 72 -7.30 -3.59 -13.97
C SER A 72 -5.99 -3.03 -13.45
N GLU A 73 -4.86 -3.63 -13.80
CA GLU A 73 -3.55 -3.15 -13.37
C GLU A 73 -3.35 -1.66 -13.73
N ILE A 74 -3.61 -1.29 -14.98
CA ILE A 74 -3.47 0.10 -15.44
C ILE A 74 -4.45 1.01 -14.71
N GLY A 75 -5.73 0.60 -14.61
CA GLY A 75 -6.76 1.41 -13.95
C GLY A 75 -6.45 1.67 -12.49
N LEU A 76 -5.95 0.68 -11.74
CA LEU A 76 -5.57 0.89 -10.34
C LEU A 76 -4.35 1.82 -10.18
N TYR A 77 -3.43 1.83 -11.15
CA TYR A 77 -2.31 2.78 -11.17
C TYR A 77 -2.77 4.21 -11.45
N GLU A 78 -3.73 4.39 -12.35
CA GLU A 78 -4.38 5.69 -12.62
C GLU A 78 -5.13 6.20 -11.39
N ASP A 79 -5.85 5.33 -10.68
CA ASP A 79 -6.55 5.66 -9.44
C ASP A 79 -5.56 6.12 -8.34
N ALA A 80 -4.43 5.43 -8.22
CA ALA A 80 -3.36 5.83 -7.29
C ALA A 80 -2.76 7.20 -7.64
N LEU A 81 -2.52 7.45 -8.93
CA LEU A 81 -2.04 8.75 -9.40
C LEU A 81 -3.07 9.86 -9.16
N ALA A 82 -4.37 9.57 -9.33
CA ALA A 82 -5.44 10.51 -9.03
C ALA A 82 -5.48 10.86 -7.53
N ALA A 83 -5.32 9.86 -6.64
CA ALA A 83 -5.27 10.08 -5.20
C ALA A 83 -4.06 10.92 -4.78
N LYS A 84 -2.87 10.67 -5.37
CA LYS A 84 -1.68 11.51 -5.19
C LYS A 84 -1.94 12.96 -5.62
N LYS A 85 -2.50 13.16 -6.82
CA LYS A 85 -2.83 14.50 -7.36
C LYS A 85 -3.84 15.22 -6.46
N TRP A 86 -4.80 14.48 -5.89
CA TRP A 86 -5.75 15.04 -4.94
C TRP A 86 -5.04 15.56 -3.69
N LEU A 87 -4.10 14.81 -3.09
CA LEU A 87 -3.29 15.27 -1.97
C LEU A 87 -2.46 16.51 -2.34
N ASN A 88 -1.82 16.50 -3.52
CA ASN A 88 -1.05 17.66 -3.98
C ASN A 88 -1.94 18.92 -4.15
N SER A 89 -3.22 18.77 -4.59
CA SER A 89 -4.18 19.87 -4.66
C SER A 89 -4.52 20.46 -3.28
N LYS A 90 -4.32 19.67 -2.21
CA LYS A 90 -4.43 20.11 -0.81
C LYS A 90 -3.11 20.64 -0.24
N LYS A 91 -2.12 20.92 -1.11
CA LYS A 91 -0.78 21.41 -0.77
C LYS A 91 0.08 20.41 0.02
N ILE A 92 -0.25 19.13 -0.01
CA ILE A 92 0.56 18.05 0.58
C ILE A 92 1.55 17.59 -0.48
N GLU A 93 2.83 17.95 -0.32
CA GLU A 93 3.90 17.61 -1.25
C GLU A 93 4.29 16.13 -1.14
N ASP A 94 4.83 15.55 -2.22
CA ASP A 94 5.23 14.12 -2.28
C ASP A 94 6.21 13.74 -1.15
N LYS A 95 7.16 14.63 -0.79
CA LYS A 95 8.10 14.43 0.32
C LYS A 95 7.42 14.32 1.71
N ASN A 96 6.16 14.71 1.83
CA ASN A 96 5.33 14.61 3.04
C ASN A 96 4.31 13.46 2.96
N ILE A 97 4.34 12.66 1.89
CA ILE A 97 3.47 11.50 1.71
C ILE A 97 4.26 10.23 2.01
N ILE A 98 3.65 9.31 2.77
CA ILE A 98 4.10 7.94 2.98
C ILE A 98 3.10 7.04 2.26
N LEU A 99 3.58 6.25 1.30
CA LEU A 99 2.74 5.26 0.64
C LEU A 99 2.62 4.03 1.56
N TYR A 100 1.41 3.55 1.76
CA TYR A 100 1.15 2.32 2.50
C TYR A 100 0.38 1.36 1.61
N GLY A 101 0.98 0.25 1.22
CA GLY A 101 0.33 -0.79 0.43
C GLY A 101 0.06 -2.04 1.26
N GLU A 102 -1.17 -2.57 1.15
CA GLU A 102 -1.60 -3.84 1.73
C GLU A 102 -1.80 -4.87 0.62
N SER A 103 -1.08 -6.00 0.62
CA SER A 103 -1.23 -7.07 -0.37
C SER A 103 -1.18 -6.55 -1.82
N LEU A 104 -2.29 -6.58 -2.57
CA LEU A 104 -2.40 -5.96 -3.91
C LEU A 104 -1.93 -4.51 -3.92
N GLY A 105 -2.27 -3.75 -2.88
CA GLY A 105 -1.88 -2.34 -2.73
C GLY A 105 -0.37 -2.12 -2.71
N THR A 106 0.44 -3.12 -2.36
CA THR A 106 1.91 -3.02 -2.37
C THR A 106 2.46 -2.82 -3.78
N ALA A 107 1.90 -3.52 -4.78
CA ALA A 107 2.29 -3.35 -6.17
C ALA A 107 1.86 -1.99 -6.73
N ILE A 108 0.74 -1.45 -6.24
CA ILE A 108 0.24 -0.13 -6.60
C ILE A 108 1.12 0.96 -6.00
N ALA A 109 1.48 0.83 -4.70
CA ALA A 109 2.40 1.74 -4.04
C ALA A 109 3.77 1.77 -4.74
N LEU A 110 4.35 0.60 -5.07
CA LEU A 110 5.62 0.52 -5.80
C LEU A 110 5.52 1.07 -7.23
N ASN A 111 4.36 0.93 -7.90
CA ASN A 111 4.17 1.55 -9.20
C ASN A 111 4.23 3.08 -9.12
N LEU A 112 3.62 3.67 -8.12
CA LEU A 112 3.67 5.12 -7.92
C LEU A 112 5.07 5.58 -7.50
N ALA A 113 5.74 4.83 -6.61
CA ALA A 113 7.06 5.14 -6.10
C ALA A 113 8.20 5.01 -7.13
N GLN A 114 7.99 4.35 -8.27
CA GLN A 114 9.01 4.28 -9.32
C GLN A 114 9.19 5.59 -10.08
N ASP A 115 8.15 6.45 -10.10
CA ASP A 115 8.09 7.67 -10.89
C ASP A 115 8.18 8.94 -10.02
N TYR A 116 7.98 8.81 -8.69
CA TYR A 116 7.98 9.91 -7.73
C TYR A 116 8.71 9.53 -6.45
N SER A 117 9.42 10.51 -5.84
CA SER A 117 10.08 10.33 -4.54
C SER A 117 9.14 10.74 -3.40
N PHE A 118 8.82 9.78 -2.54
CA PHE A 118 7.99 9.97 -1.35
C PHE A 118 8.82 9.99 -0.08
N SER A 119 8.21 10.37 1.04
CA SER A 119 8.87 10.28 2.35
C SER A 119 9.30 8.84 2.64
N GLY A 120 8.42 7.87 2.39
CA GLY A 120 8.70 6.44 2.55
C GLY A 120 7.61 5.58 1.93
N VAL A 121 7.87 4.27 1.87
CA VAL A 121 6.92 3.26 1.35
C VAL A 121 6.82 2.11 2.35
N ILE A 122 5.63 1.84 2.85
CA ILE A 122 5.32 0.72 3.74
C ILE A 122 4.62 -0.36 2.92
N LEU A 123 5.14 -1.58 2.96
CA LEU A 123 4.67 -2.73 2.20
C LEU A 123 4.25 -3.84 3.17
N GLU A 124 2.95 -4.04 3.34
CA GLU A 124 2.37 -5.09 4.17
C GLU A 124 2.00 -6.29 3.31
N SER A 125 2.57 -7.46 3.62
CA SER A 125 2.39 -8.72 2.88
C SER A 125 2.61 -8.60 1.36
N PRO A 126 3.75 -8.02 0.91
CA PRO A 126 4.00 -7.77 -0.50
C PRO A 126 4.34 -9.04 -1.27
N PHE A 127 3.99 -9.03 -2.57
CA PHE A 127 4.36 -10.09 -3.52
C PHE A 127 5.26 -9.56 -4.64
N THR A 128 6.09 -10.43 -5.20
CA THR A 128 7.07 -10.08 -6.23
C THR A 128 6.44 -9.79 -7.59
N SER A 129 5.44 -10.59 -7.99
CA SER A 129 4.55 -10.37 -9.14
C SER A 129 3.32 -11.27 -9.02
N MET A 130 2.22 -10.89 -9.67
CA MET A 130 1.03 -11.74 -9.74
C MET A 130 1.33 -13.04 -10.49
N GLU A 131 2.22 -13.00 -11.49
CA GLU A 131 2.67 -14.20 -12.21
C GLU A 131 3.36 -15.19 -11.27
N THR A 132 4.33 -14.73 -10.46
CA THR A 132 5.04 -15.59 -9.50
C THR A 132 4.10 -16.12 -8.42
N LEU A 133 3.17 -15.28 -7.94
CA LEU A 133 2.18 -15.68 -6.96
C LEU A 133 1.24 -16.74 -7.52
N ALA A 134 0.67 -16.53 -8.69
CA ALA A 134 -0.21 -17.50 -9.34
C ALA A 134 0.50 -18.83 -9.64
N LYS A 135 1.78 -18.78 -10.06
CA LYS A 135 2.59 -19.98 -10.29
C LYS A 135 2.83 -20.79 -9.01
N SER A 136 2.87 -20.16 -7.85
CA SER A 136 3.01 -20.90 -6.59
C SER A 136 1.76 -21.73 -6.24
N TYR A 137 0.58 -21.31 -6.71
CA TYR A 137 -0.68 -22.05 -6.54
C TYR A 137 -0.98 -23.03 -7.69
N TYR A 138 -0.59 -22.66 -8.91
CA TYR A 138 -0.90 -23.37 -10.13
C TYR A 138 0.36 -23.68 -10.94
N PRO A 139 1.29 -24.51 -10.41
CA PRO A 139 2.61 -24.73 -11.03
C PRO A 139 2.55 -25.36 -12.44
N TYR A 140 1.45 -26.05 -12.74
CA TYR A 140 1.25 -26.76 -14.03
C TYR A 140 0.58 -25.89 -15.11
N LEU A 141 0.06 -24.69 -14.72
CA LEU A 141 -0.58 -23.80 -15.69
C LEU A 141 0.42 -22.81 -16.29
N PRO A 142 0.28 -22.49 -17.58
CA PRO A 142 1.10 -21.47 -18.22
C PRO A 142 0.62 -20.04 -17.84
N VAL A 143 0.63 -19.72 -16.53
CA VAL A 143 0.05 -18.50 -15.94
C VAL A 143 0.56 -17.22 -16.60
N LYS A 144 1.80 -17.20 -17.09
CA LYS A 144 2.40 -16.08 -17.81
C LYS A 144 1.56 -15.59 -18.99
N TYR A 145 0.91 -16.52 -19.70
CA TYR A 145 0.10 -16.24 -20.89
C TYR A 145 -1.38 -16.03 -20.56
N LEU A 146 -1.83 -16.49 -19.39
CA LEU A 146 -3.21 -16.41 -18.95
C LEU A 146 -3.51 -15.11 -18.18
N LEU A 147 -2.51 -14.57 -17.46
CA LEU A 147 -2.67 -13.37 -16.66
C LEU A 147 -2.61 -12.12 -17.53
N LYS A 148 -3.68 -11.33 -17.47
CA LYS A 148 -3.77 -9.99 -18.07
C LYS A 148 -3.02 -8.98 -17.21
N ASP A 149 -3.28 -8.99 -15.90
CA ASP A 149 -2.72 -8.08 -14.91
C ASP A 149 -1.57 -8.78 -14.17
N LYS A 150 -0.36 -8.25 -14.29
CA LYS A 150 0.87 -8.92 -13.82
C LYS A 150 1.42 -8.35 -12.53
N TYR A 151 1.16 -7.08 -12.23
CA TYR A 151 1.62 -6.39 -11.03
C TYR A 151 3.07 -6.71 -10.67
N ASN A 152 4.00 -6.45 -11.59
CA ASN A 152 5.41 -6.80 -11.41
C ASN A 152 6.11 -5.83 -10.42
N SER A 153 6.04 -6.13 -9.13
CA SER A 153 6.62 -5.32 -8.05
C SER A 153 8.15 -5.26 -8.11
N ILE A 154 8.80 -6.38 -8.43
CA ILE A 154 10.27 -6.46 -8.49
C ILE A 154 10.86 -5.53 -9.54
N SER A 155 10.25 -5.41 -10.71
CA SER A 155 10.76 -4.53 -11.76
C SER A 155 10.69 -3.05 -11.39
N LYS A 156 9.71 -2.67 -10.56
CA LYS A 156 9.47 -1.29 -10.10
C LYS A 156 10.36 -0.93 -8.92
N LEU A 157 10.69 -1.92 -8.10
CA LEU A 157 11.50 -1.76 -6.90
C LEU A 157 12.85 -1.09 -7.18
N ASN A 158 13.48 -1.43 -8.31
CA ASN A 158 14.80 -0.91 -8.69
C ASN A 158 14.78 0.60 -9.04
N LYS A 159 13.61 1.17 -9.34
CA LYS A 159 13.44 2.59 -9.64
C LYS A 159 13.00 3.40 -8.43
N ASN A 160 12.53 2.74 -7.37
CA ASN A 160 12.12 3.41 -6.15
C ASN A 160 13.34 3.98 -5.41
N THR A 161 13.30 5.26 -5.11
CA THR A 161 14.32 5.99 -4.35
C THR A 161 13.92 6.24 -2.89
N SER A 162 12.64 6.06 -2.56
CA SER A 162 12.13 6.28 -1.21
C SER A 162 12.51 5.14 -0.28
N PRO A 163 12.81 5.39 1.00
CA PRO A 163 13.00 4.33 2.01
C PRO A 163 11.82 3.37 2.06
N ILE A 164 12.06 2.10 2.38
CA ILE A 164 10.97 1.11 2.51
C ILE A 164 10.94 0.45 3.88
N LEU A 165 9.72 0.15 4.36
CA LEU A 165 9.46 -0.81 5.44
C LEU A 165 8.70 -1.99 4.85
N VAL A 166 9.24 -3.21 4.99
CA VAL A 166 8.56 -4.45 4.57
C VAL A 166 8.06 -5.18 5.81
N MET A 167 6.74 -5.37 5.88
CA MET A 167 6.09 -6.11 6.96
C MET A 167 5.46 -7.38 6.40
N HIS A 168 5.63 -8.53 7.09
CA HIS A 168 5.09 -9.80 6.60
C HIS A 168 4.96 -10.84 7.70
N GLY A 169 3.82 -11.52 7.75
CA GLY A 169 3.63 -12.69 8.60
C GLY A 169 4.31 -13.93 7.98
N MET A 170 5.14 -14.63 8.75
CA MET A 170 5.89 -15.77 8.22
C MET A 170 5.01 -16.99 7.95
N LYS A 171 3.79 -17.04 8.50
CA LYS A 171 2.76 -18.07 8.25
C LYS A 171 1.74 -17.68 7.18
N ASP A 172 2.01 -16.61 6.42
CA ASP A 172 1.16 -16.16 5.33
C ASP A 172 0.95 -17.27 4.28
N LYS A 173 -0.30 -17.71 4.16
CA LYS A 173 -0.74 -18.75 3.20
C LYS A 173 -1.30 -18.17 1.91
N ILE A 174 -1.50 -16.85 1.83
CA ILE A 174 -2.03 -16.15 0.65
C ILE A 174 -0.87 -15.60 -0.19
N VAL A 175 0.07 -14.90 0.43
CA VAL A 175 1.30 -14.45 -0.21
C VAL A 175 2.49 -15.07 0.54
N PRO A 176 3.16 -16.07 -0.04
CA PRO A 176 4.26 -16.73 0.65
C PRO A 176 5.32 -15.73 1.16
N PHE A 177 5.68 -15.82 2.44
CA PHE A 177 6.66 -14.96 3.11
C PHE A 177 7.94 -14.71 2.31
N LYS A 178 8.41 -15.75 1.59
CA LYS A 178 9.59 -15.66 0.72
C LYS A 178 9.53 -14.52 -0.29
N MET A 179 8.31 -14.09 -0.70
CA MET A 179 8.16 -13.00 -1.67
C MET A 179 8.41 -11.64 -1.02
N GLY A 180 7.89 -11.40 0.21
CA GLY A 180 8.18 -10.19 0.96
C GLY A 180 9.67 -10.10 1.33
N LYS A 181 10.24 -11.22 1.76
CA LYS A 181 11.69 -11.31 2.02
C LYS A 181 12.52 -11.02 0.77
N GLU A 182 12.12 -11.52 -0.40
CA GLU A 182 12.81 -11.25 -1.67
C GLU A 182 12.75 -9.75 -2.04
N ILE A 183 11.61 -9.08 -1.85
CA ILE A 183 11.49 -7.63 -2.04
C ILE A 183 12.45 -6.89 -1.11
N TYR A 184 12.47 -7.24 0.18
CA TYR A 184 13.40 -6.67 1.15
C TYR A 184 14.85 -6.87 0.73
N ASP A 185 15.25 -8.11 0.41
CA ASP A 185 16.64 -8.44 0.09
C ASP A 185 17.11 -7.70 -1.18
N LYS A 186 16.27 -7.61 -2.21
CA LYS A 186 16.61 -7.00 -3.51
C LYS A 186 16.63 -5.48 -3.49
N PHE A 187 15.91 -4.83 -2.60
CA PHE A 187 15.96 -3.38 -2.50
C PHE A 187 17.33 -2.89 -2.04
N LYS A 188 17.88 -1.89 -2.74
CA LYS A 188 19.23 -1.37 -2.49
C LYS A 188 19.27 -0.07 -1.69
N GLY A 189 18.11 0.59 -1.51
CA GLY A 189 17.99 1.83 -0.74
C GLY A 189 17.89 1.57 0.78
N LYS A 190 17.60 2.65 1.55
CA LYS A 190 17.31 2.57 2.99
C LYS A 190 16.09 1.69 3.22
N LYS A 191 16.21 0.68 4.06
CA LYS A 191 15.16 -0.32 4.30
C LYS A 191 15.12 -0.81 5.72
N SER A 192 13.90 -1.11 6.19
CA SER A 192 13.62 -1.76 7.45
C SER A 192 12.67 -2.94 7.22
N SER A 193 12.60 -3.88 8.14
CA SER A 193 11.66 -4.99 8.06
C SER A 193 11.01 -5.27 9.40
N PHE A 194 9.76 -5.73 9.37
CA PHE A 194 9.03 -6.27 10.50
C PHE A 194 8.41 -7.61 10.11
N PHE A 195 9.12 -8.70 10.39
CA PHE A 195 8.71 -10.07 10.08
C PHE A 195 8.24 -10.77 11.34
N VAL A 196 7.01 -11.31 11.32
CA VAL A 196 6.39 -11.91 12.50
C VAL A 196 6.21 -13.41 12.29
N GLU A 197 6.90 -14.22 13.13
CA GLU A 197 6.96 -15.68 12.98
C GLU A 197 5.58 -16.36 13.02
N ASN A 198 4.71 -15.90 13.91
CA ASN A 198 3.42 -16.53 14.16
C ASN A 198 2.23 -15.79 13.55
N ASP A 199 2.48 -14.90 12.62
CA ASP A 199 1.44 -14.10 11.98
C ASP A 199 1.16 -14.55 10.54
N ASP A 200 -0.01 -14.21 10.02
CA ASP A 200 -0.49 -14.59 8.69
C ASP A 200 -0.60 -13.38 7.72
N HIS A 201 -1.43 -13.53 6.68
CA HIS A 201 -1.58 -12.51 5.63
C HIS A 201 -2.15 -11.18 6.14
N MET A 202 -3.06 -11.24 7.08
CA MET A 202 -3.78 -10.05 7.57
C MET A 202 -3.06 -9.32 8.70
N MET A 203 -1.92 -9.75 9.07
CA MET A 203 -1.06 -9.29 10.16
C MET A 203 -1.82 -8.68 11.34
N ASP A 204 -1.55 -9.15 12.54
CA ASP A 204 -2.15 -8.61 13.75
C ASP A 204 -1.66 -7.17 13.97
N PHE A 205 -2.59 -6.20 13.92
CA PHE A 205 -2.29 -4.77 14.03
C PHE A 205 -2.12 -4.36 15.50
N ASN A 206 -1.24 -5.09 16.19
CA ASN A 206 -0.92 -4.92 17.61
C ASN A 206 0.12 -3.83 17.86
N GLU A 207 0.42 -3.59 19.14
CA GLU A 207 1.35 -2.54 19.58
C GLU A 207 2.75 -2.69 18.95
N ASN A 208 3.27 -3.91 18.78
CA ASN A 208 4.60 -4.14 18.19
C ASN A 208 4.64 -3.72 16.71
N LEU A 209 3.59 -4.02 15.95
CA LEU A 209 3.47 -3.61 14.56
C LEU A 209 3.34 -2.08 14.46
N ILE A 210 2.49 -1.48 15.32
CA ILE A 210 2.31 -0.02 15.37
C ILE A 210 3.63 0.67 15.69
N ASN A 211 4.36 0.21 16.72
CA ASN A 211 5.67 0.74 17.10
C ASN A 211 6.69 0.65 15.95
N SER A 212 6.65 -0.45 15.16
CA SER A 212 7.51 -0.59 13.98
C SER A 212 7.22 0.45 12.90
N ILE A 213 5.92 0.76 12.68
CA ILE A 213 5.51 1.82 11.75
C ILE A 213 5.94 3.19 12.29
N GLU A 214 5.71 3.49 13.57
CA GLU A 214 6.09 4.77 14.18
C GLU A 214 7.59 5.00 14.14
N LEU A 215 8.38 3.96 14.45
CA LEU A 215 9.85 4.02 14.36
C LEU A 215 10.28 4.36 12.93
N PHE A 216 9.76 3.63 11.94
CA PHE A 216 10.05 3.91 10.54
C PHE A 216 9.71 5.35 10.17
N ILE A 217 8.52 5.86 10.55
CA ILE A 217 8.10 7.24 10.25
C ILE A 217 9.03 8.26 10.92
N THR A 218 9.47 8.00 12.15
CA THR A 218 10.40 8.88 12.88
C THR A 218 11.75 8.98 12.19
N GLU A 219 12.23 7.90 11.58
CA GLU A 219 13.49 7.86 10.83
C GLU A 219 13.44 8.55 9.44
N LEU A 220 12.25 8.97 9.00
CA LEU A 220 12.05 9.69 7.73
C LEU A 220 12.18 11.22 7.87
N ASN A 221 12.35 11.71 9.09
CA ASN A 221 12.48 13.16 9.40
C ASN A 221 13.92 13.65 9.29
#